data_94a1e9f029efe83f63030cd4979fbd09
#
_entry.id   94a1e9f029efe83f63030cd4979fbd09
#
_cell.length_a   1.000
_cell.length_b   1.000
_cell.length_c   1.000
_cell.angle_alpha   90.00
_cell.angle_beta   90.00
_cell.angle_gamma   90.00
#
_symmetry.space_group_name_H-M   'P 1'
#
loop_
_entity.id
_entity.type
_entity.pdbx_description
1 polymer ?
#
loop_
_entity_poly.entity_id
_entity_poly.type
_entity_poly.pdbx_seq_one_letter_code
_entity_poly.pdbx_strand_id
1 'polypeptide(L)'
;MEALEQRIRQDGRILPGHIIKVDGFLNHQVDTKFLGELADEFAKIFDITGVTKILTAEASGIPLAAVCSYKYGIPMVFAKKAKSDNIEGGLYMSEIFSYTYKKTVTLICSKDWITADDKVLVIDDFLANGEAMRGLLDIVKLSGAELVGIGCAIEKGFQHGGDKLREAGYPLHSLAIIDQADENGFVFRKQ
;
A
#
# COMPACT_ATOMS: atom_id res chain seq x y z
N MET A 1 12.77 -8.48 0.10
CA MET A 1 13.28 -8.53 1.50
C MET A 1 13.19 -9.95 2.03
N GLU A 2 14.34 -10.57 2.31
CA GLU A 2 14.39 -12.00 2.67
C GLU A 2 13.58 -12.34 3.95
N ALA A 3 13.66 -11.51 4.98
CA ALA A 3 12.92 -11.75 6.22
C ALA A 3 11.38 -11.78 6.00
N LEU A 4 10.85 -10.93 5.11
CA LEU A 4 9.43 -10.94 4.77
C LEU A 4 9.06 -12.20 3.97
N GLU A 5 9.89 -12.61 3.02
CA GLU A 5 9.66 -13.84 2.24
C GLU A 5 9.67 -15.08 3.14
N GLN A 6 10.61 -15.15 4.10
CA GLN A 6 10.64 -16.23 5.10
C GLN A 6 9.39 -16.22 5.97
N ARG A 7 8.95 -15.04 6.46
CA ARG A 7 7.73 -14.92 7.26
C ARG A 7 6.48 -15.34 6.49
N ILE A 8 6.39 -14.97 5.20
CA ILE A 8 5.30 -15.41 4.32
C ILE A 8 5.31 -16.94 4.14
N ARG A 9 6.50 -17.56 3.98
CA ARG A 9 6.59 -19.03 3.87
C ARG A 9 6.18 -19.76 5.14
N GLN A 10 6.47 -19.20 6.32
CA GLN A 10 6.19 -19.82 7.62
C GLN A 10 4.72 -19.66 8.04
N ASP A 11 4.19 -18.46 7.93
CA ASP A 11 2.90 -18.08 8.53
C ASP A 11 1.83 -17.77 7.48
N GLY A 12 2.22 -17.61 6.23
CA GLY A 12 1.30 -17.36 5.11
C GLY A 12 0.53 -18.63 4.72
N ARG A 13 -0.70 -18.44 4.29
CA ARG A 13 -1.56 -19.51 3.79
C ARG A 13 -2.07 -19.18 2.40
N ILE A 14 -2.15 -20.20 1.56
CA ILE A 14 -2.73 -20.09 0.24
C ILE A 14 -4.11 -20.76 0.28
N LEU A 15 -5.15 -20.02 -0.08
CA LEU A 15 -6.50 -20.53 -0.17
C LEU A 15 -6.90 -20.73 -1.66
N PRO A 16 -7.93 -21.55 -1.94
CA PRO A 16 -8.45 -21.74 -3.29
C PRO A 16 -8.70 -20.42 -4.02
N GLY A 17 -8.31 -20.32 -5.28
CA GLY A 17 -8.38 -19.09 -6.07
C GLY A 17 -7.18 -18.18 -5.92
N HIS A 18 -6.01 -18.71 -5.52
CA HIS A 18 -4.76 -17.97 -5.34
C HIS A 18 -4.87 -16.81 -4.32
N ILE A 19 -5.72 -17.01 -3.30
CA ILE A 19 -5.87 -16.03 -2.22
C ILE A 19 -4.73 -16.23 -1.22
N ILE A 20 -3.91 -15.21 -1.07
CA ILE A 20 -2.81 -15.17 -0.11
C ILE A 20 -3.31 -14.57 1.20
N LYS A 21 -3.18 -15.30 2.30
CA LYS A 21 -3.48 -14.85 3.65
C LYS A 21 -2.21 -14.70 4.47
N VAL A 22 -1.98 -13.51 4.95
CA VAL A 22 -0.90 -13.13 5.88
C VAL A 22 -1.49 -12.41 7.10
N ASP A 23 -2.74 -12.75 7.38
CA ASP A 23 -3.58 -12.12 8.40
C ASP A 23 -3.08 -12.31 9.84
N GLY A 24 -2.17 -13.25 10.04
CA GLY A 24 -1.55 -13.51 11.35
C GLY A 24 -0.45 -12.52 11.77
N PHE A 25 0.04 -11.66 10.86
CA PHE A 25 1.12 -10.74 11.21
C PHE A 25 1.06 -9.37 10.52
N LEU A 26 0.29 -9.22 9.43
CA LEU A 26 0.34 -7.99 8.63
C LEU A 26 -0.94 -7.16 8.75
N ASN A 27 -2.13 -7.73 8.55
CA ASN A 27 -3.33 -6.94 8.29
C ASN A 27 -4.62 -7.38 9.00
N HIS A 28 -4.52 -8.32 9.94
CA HIS A 28 -5.61 -8.64 10.87
C HIS A 28 -5.07 -8.69 12.30
N GLN A 29 -4.25 -9.69 12.64
CA GLN A 29 -3.30 -9.55 13.73
C GLN A 29 -2.08 -8.78 13.22
N VAL A 30 -1.64 -7.80 13.98
CA VAL A 30 -0.54 -6.91 13.58
C VAL A 30 0.67 -7.17 14.48
N ASP A 31 1.75 -7.68 13.88
CA ASP A 31 3.05 -7.80 14.53
C ASP A 31 3.81 -6.48 14.37
N THR A 32 3.62 -5.56 15.32
CA THR A 32 4.19 -4.21 15.24
C THR A 32 5.71 -4.20 15.23
N LYS A 33 6.36 -5.20 15.85
CA LYS A 33 7.82 -5.31 15.80
C LYS A 33 8.26 -5.64 14.39
N PHE A 34 7.62 -6.62 13.76
CA PHE A 34 7.92 -6.99 12.38
C PHE A 34 7.59 -5.88 11.39
N LEU A 35 6.47 -5.17 11.57
CA LEU A 35 6.17 -3.98 10.78
C LEU A 35 7.24 -2.89 10.94
N GLY A 36 7.85 -2.79 12.12
CA GLY A 36 8.99 -1.92 12.35
C GLY A 36 10.21 -2.26 11.49
N GLU A 37 10.46 -3.56 11.27
CA GLU A 37 11.53 -4.03 10.37
C GLU A 37 11.22 -3.70 8.89
N LEU A 38 9.94 -3.82 8.48
CA LEU A 38 9.50 -3.41 7.15
C LEU A 38 9.66 -1.90 6.93
N ALA A 39 9.33 -1.11 7.95
CA ALA A 39 9.52 0.34 7.91
C ALA A 39 11.01 0.71 7.79
N ASP A 40 11.91 0.03 8.52
CA ASP A 40 13.35 0.24 8.38
C ASP A 40 13.86 -0.05 6.96
N GLU A 41 13.28 -1.07 6.31
CA GLU A 41 13.65 -1.40 4.94
C GLU A 41 13.17 -0.33 3.95
N PHE A 42 11.95 0.19 4.10
CA PHE A 42 11.48 1.30 3.27
C PHE A 42 12.33 2.56 3.44
N ALA A 43 12.81 2.86 4.66
CA ALA A 43 13.68 4.00 4.90
C ALA A 43 15.08 3.88 4.25
N LYS A 44 15.51 2.65 3.88
CA LYS A 44 16.72 2.45 3.08
C LYS A 44 16.49 2.65 1.58
N ILE A 45 15.26 2.37 1.12
CA ILE A 45 14.88 2.43 -0.29
C ILE A 45 14.52 3.87 -0.69
N PHE A 46 13.77 4.57 0.16
CA PHE A 46 13.29 5.92 -0.11
C PHE A 46 14.06 6.95 0.69
N ASP A 47 14.39 8.08 0.07
CA ASP A 47 14.84 9.26 0.82
C ASP A 47 13.65 9.88 1.57
N ILE A 48 13.53 9.57 2.85
CA ILE A 48 12.46 10.07 3.70
C ILE A 48 12.69 11.48 4.21
N THR A 49 13.87 12.07 3.98
CA THR A 49 14.26 13.36 4.58
C THR A 49 13.34 14.51 4.18
N GLY A 50 12.81 14.47 2.97
CA GLY A 50 11.92 15.51 2.45
C GLY A 50 10.44 15.13 2.48
N VAL A 51 10.09 13.92 2.92
CA VAL A 51 8.68 13.47 2.96
C VAL A 51 7.91 14.22 4.04
N THR A 52 6.76 14.77 3.68
CA THR A 52 5.89 15.51 4.61
C THR A 52 4.65 14.72 5.02
N LYS A 53 4.23 13.76 4.20
CA LYS A 53 3.05 12.92 4.43
C LYS A 53 3.27 11.48 3.98
N ILE A 54 2.74 10.55 4.75
CA ILE A 54 2.54 9.17 4.33
C ILE A 54 1.07 9.00 3.97
N LEU A 55 0.78 8.42 2.80
CA LEU A 55 -0.58 8.16 2.34
C LEU A 55 -0.81 6.64 2.18
N THR A 56 -1.96 6.16 2.65
CA THR A 56 -2.41 4.78 2.47
C THR A 56 -3.91 4.69 2.24
N ALA A 57 -4.44 3.49 2.07
CA ALA A 57 -5.87 3.24 1.99
C ALA A 57 -6.38 2.42 3.18
N GLU A 58 -7.60 2.71 3.65
CA GLU A 58 -8.26 1.85 4.63
C GLU A 58 -8.63 0.49 4.02
N ALA A 59 -8.61 -0.60 4.83
CA ALA A 59 -8.23 -0.63 6.24
C ALA A 59 -6.82 -1.22 6.42
N SER A 60 -6.40 -2.14 5.56
CA SER A 60 -5.24 -3.03 5.76
C SER A 60 -3.89 -2.33 5.65
N GLY A 61 -3.79 -1.25 4.89
CA GLY A 61 -2.57 -0.44 4.80
C GLY A 61 -2.30 0.40 6.05
N ILE A 62 -3.34 0.71 6.84
CA ILE A 62 -3.22 1.61 8.00
C ILE A 62 -2.18 1.13 9.02
N PRO A 63 -2.14 -0.15 9.46
CA PRO A 63 -1.16 -0.57 10.46
C PRO A 63 0.29 -0.34 10.03
N LEU A 64 0.64 -0.70 8.80
CA LEU A 64 1.98 -0.53 8.27
C LEU A 64 2.33 0.96 8.13
N ALA A 65 1.44 1.75 7.54
CA ALA A 65 1.64 3.19 7.39
C ALA A 65 1.75 3.90 8.74
N ALA A 66 1.00 3.46 9.77
CA ALA A 66 1.09 4.01 11.12
C ALA A 66 2.45 3.71 11.78
N VAL A 67 2.99 2.51 11.59
CA VAL A 67 4.33 2.17 12.09
C VAL A 67 5.40 2.98 11.36
N CYS A 68 5.30 3.13 10.03
CA CYS A 68 6.20 4.01 9.27
C CYS A 68 6.11 5.46 9.77
N SER A 69 4.89 5.98 9.94
CA SER A 69 4.62 7.32 10.46
C SER A 69 5.29 7.56 11.82
N TYR A 70 5.12 6.63 12.75
CA TYR A 70 5.72 6.69 14.07
C TYR A 70 7.25 6.67 14.00
N LYS A 71 7.85 5.77 13.22
CA LYS A 71 9.30 5.64 13.11
C LYS A 71 9.96 6.83 12.44
N TYR A 72 9.31 7.41 11.44
CA TYR A 72 9.88 8.52 10.67
C TYR A 72 9.53 9.89 11.25
N GLY A 73 8.59 9.96 12.20
CA GLY A 73 8.08 11.23 12.71
C GLY A 73 7.29 12.04 11.68
N ILE A 74 6.71 11.36 10.67
CA ILE A 74 5.98 11.96 9.56
C ILE A 74 4.49 11.63 9.72
N PRO A 75 3.57 12.60 9.70
CA PRO A 75 2.14 12.34 9.81
C PRO A 75 1.63 11.49 8.64
N MET A 76 0.69 10.58 8.94
CA MET A 76 0.02 9.78 7.92
C MET A 76 -1.43 10.22 7.69
N VAL A 77 -1.88 10.06 6.48
CA VAL A 77 -3.27 10.22 6.05
C VAL A 77 -3.73 8.91 5.42
N PHE A 78 -4.97 8.51 5.66
CA PHE A 78 -5.52 7.37 4.96
C PHE A 78 -6.79 7.76 4.19
N ALA A 79 -6.84 7.33 2.93
CA ALA A 79 -8.01 7.44 2.11
C ALA A 79 -9.08 6.45 2.58
N LYS A 80 -10.32 6.93 2.69
CA LYS A 80 -11.46 6.12 3.15
C LYS A 80 -12.26 5.61 1.97
N LYS A 81 -12.84 4.42 2.13
CA LYS A 81 -13.85 3.87 1.22
C LYS A 81 -15.22 4.33 1.70
N ALA A 82 -15.69 5.48 1.24
CA ALA A 82 -16.92 6.06 1.72
C ALA A 82 -18.07 5.94 0.73
N LYS A 83 -19.31 5.92 1.30
CA LYS A 83 -20.48 6.37 0.60
C LYS A 83 -20.53 7.89 0.73
N SER A 84 -20.84 8.59 -0.36
CA SER A 84 -20.64 10.01 -0.57
C SER A 84 -21.48 10.98 0.29
N ASP A 85 -22.22 10.54 1.31
CA ASP A 85 -23.34 11.31 1.83
C ASP A 85 -23.06 12.22 3.04
N ASN A 86 -21.85 12.22 3.64
CA ASN A 86 -21.64 12.90 4.93
C ASN A 86 -20.27 13.57 5.10
N ILE A 87 -19.73 14.29 4.10
CA ILE A 87 -18.46 14.99 4.32
C ILE A 87 -18.61 16.46 3.97
N GLU A 88 -18.64 17.29 5.00
CA GLU A 88 -18.44 18.73 4.91
C GLU A 88 -16.97 19.01 4.56
N GLY A 89 -16.75 19.91 3.63
CA GLY A 89 -15.41 20.26 3.15
C GLY A 89 -15.06 19.69 1.78
N GLY A 90 -13.97 20.20 1.23
CA GLY A 90 -13.48 19.74 -0.06
C GLY A 90 -12.83 18.36 0.07
N LEU A 91 -13.16 17.47 -0.88
CA LEU A 91 -12.58 16.14 -0.96
C LEU A 91 -11.85 15.93 -2.28
N TYR A 92 -10.77 15.17 -2.21
CA TYR A 92 -10.26 14.43 -3.36
C TYR A 92 -11.01 13.11 -3.43
N MET A 93 -11.46 12.74 -4.62
CA MET A 93 -12.24 11.53 -4.87
C MET A 93 -11.67 10.78 -6.05
N SER A 94 -11.52 9.46 -5.91
CA SER A 94 -11.17 8.57 -7.02
C SER A 94 -12.04 7.33 -6.98
N GLU A 95 -12.67 7.02 -8.11
CA GLU A 95 -13.42 5.78 -8.27
C GLU A 95 -12.47 4.63 -8.62
N ILE A 96 -12.55 3.54 -7.87
CA ILE A 96 -11.77 2.33 -8.08
C ILE A 96 -12.68 1.11 -8.14
N PHE A 97 -12.29 0.10 -8.92
CA PHE A 97 -13.00 -1.18 -8.93
C PHE A 97 -12.46 -2.09 -7.82
N SER A 98 -13.31 -2.40 -6.85
CA SER A 98 -12.98 -3.36 -5.80
C SER A 98 -13.24 -4.78 -6.27
N TYR A 99 -12.18 -5.54 -6.53
CA TYR A 99 -12.27 -6.96 -6.90
C TYR A 99 -12.81 -7.82 -5.75
N THR A 100 -12.54 -7.44 -4.51
CA THR A 100 -13.05 -8.14 -3.32
C THR A 100 -14.58 -8.04 -3.22
N TYR A 101 -15.13 -6.86 -3.46
CA TYR A 101 -16.57 -6.61 -3.38
C TYR A 101 -17.27 -6.65 -4.74
N LYS A 102 -16.52 -6.84 -5.85
CA LYS A 102 -17.00 -6.82 -7.25
C LYS A 102 -17.89 -5.62 -7.57
N LYS A 103 -17.49 -4.45 -7.08
CA LYS A 103 -18.21 -3.19 -7.27
C LYS A 103 -17.24 -2.00 -7.33
N THR A 104 -17.69 -0.93 -7.96
CA THR A 104 -17.01 0.37 -7.86
C THR A 104 -17.17 0.92 -6.45
N VAL A 105 -16.07 1.41 -5.88
CA VAL A 105 -16.03 2.12 -4.61
C VAL A 105 -15.27 3.42 -4.80
N THR A 106 -15.63 4.43 -4.04
CA THR A 106 -14.95 5.72 -4.09
C THR A 106 -13.95 5.80 -2.94
N LEU A 107 -12.69 6.03 -3.27
CA LEU A 107 -11.70 6.48 -2.29
C LEU A 107 -11.84 7.98 -2.13
N ILE A 108 -11.83 8.43 -0.88
CA ILE A 108 -11.94 9.85 -0.53
C ILE A 108 -10.84 10.25 0.44
N CYS A 109 -10.35 11.48 0.30
CA CYS A 109 -9.40 12.09 1.21
C CYS A 109 -9.73 13.58 1.36
N SER A 110 -9.70 14.11 2.59
CA SER A 110 -9.90 15.55 2.82
C SER A 110 -8.79 16.38 2.21
N LYS A 111 -9.15 17.49 1.56
CA LYS A 111 -8.19 18.48 1.05
C LYS A 111 -7.42 19.20 2.16
N ASP A 112 -7.90 19.15 3.39
CA ASP A 112 -7.23 19.77 4.53
C ASP A 112 -5.93 19.07 4.92
N TRP A 113 -5.74 17.81 4.50
CA TRP A 113 -4.63 16.98 4.98
C TRP A 113 -3.56 16.69 3.95
N ILE A 114 -3.83 16.91 2.66
CA ILE A 114 -2.85 16.80 1.57
C ILE A 114 -3.02 18.00 0.66
N THR A 115 -1.95 18.74 0.45
CA THR A 115 -1.92 19.97 -0.35
C THR A 115 -0.80 19.92 -1.38
N ALA A 116 -0.73 20.90 -2.27
CA ALA A 116 0.31 21.02 -3.30
C ALA A 116 1.72 21.23 -2.72
N ASP A 117 1.83 21.63 -1.46
CA ASP A 117 3.13 21.81 -0.78
C ASP A 117 3.67 20.50 -0.18
N ASP A 118 2.88 19.43 -0.20
CA ASP A 118 3.27 18.16 0.37
C ASP A 118 4.12 17.30 -0.56
N LYS A 119 5.04 16.55 0.06
CA LYS A 119 5.81 15.46 -0.55
C LYS A 119 5.34 14.15 0.03
N VAL A 120 4.67 13.35 -0.79
CA VAL A 120 3.90 12.18 -0.35
C VAL A 120 4.66 10.89 -0.65
N LEU A 121 4.85 10.07 0.39
CA LEU A 121 5.23 8.67 0.27
C LEU A 121 3.99 7.80 0.43
N VAL A 122 3.63 7.02 -0.58
CA VAL A 122 2.51 6.07 -0.49
C VAL A 122 3.03 4.76 0.09
N ILE A 123 2.38 4.26 1.15
CA ILE A 123 2.72 2.97 1.79
C ILE A 123 1.45 2.12 1.87
N ASP A 124 1.51 0.88 1.38
CA ASP A 124 0.38 -0.06 1.46
C ASP A 124 0.85 -1.48 1.81
N ASP A 125 -0.07 -2.33 2.30
CA ASP A 125 0.25 -3.71 2.68
C ASP A 125 0.30 -4.65 1.46
N PHE A 126 -0.66 -4.53 0.54
CA PHE A 126 -0.78 -5.39 -0.65
C PHE A 126 -0.96 -4.59 -1.94
N LEU A 127 -0.21 -5.00 -2.96
CA LEU A 127 -0.42 -4.57 -4.33
C LEU A 127 -0.86 -5.77 -5.18
N ALA A 128 -2.10 -5.75 -5.62
CA ALA A 128 -2.72 -6.77 -6.46
C ALA A 128 -2.84 -6.28 -7.92
N ASN A 129 -4.04 -5.98 -8.38
CA ASN A 129 -4.28 -5.42 -9.72
C ASN A 129 -3.89 -3.94 -9.86
N GLY A 130 -3.58 -3.28 -8.72
CA GLY A 130 -3.20 -1.88 -8.70
C GLY A 130 -4.34 -0.88 -8.53
N GLU A 131 -5.60 -1.30 -8.40
CA GLU A 131 -6.75 -0.39 -8.34
C GLU A 131 -6.72 0.54 -7.12
N ALA A 132 -6.45 0.01 -5.92
CA ALA A 132 -6.33 0.84 -4.73
C ALA A 132 -5.16 1.84 -4.86
N MET A 133 -4.04 1.36 -5.38
CA MET A 133 -2.86 2.20 -5.63
C MET A 133 -3.17 3.29 -6.65
N ARG A 134 -3.86 2.96 -7.76
CA ARG A 134 -4.31 3.95 -8.73
C ARG A 134 -5.15 5.04 -8.06
N GLY A 135 -6.09 4.65 -7.20
CA GLY A 135 -6.91 5.62 -6.46
C GLY A 135 -6.11 6.52 -5.54
N LEU A 136 -5.07 6.01 -4.87
CA LEU A 136 -4.16 6.81 -4.05
C LEU A 136 -3.34 7.78 -4.91
N LEU A 137 -2.85 7.33 -6.07
CA LEU A 137 -2.12 8.18 -7.02
C LEU A 137 -3.00 9.27 -7.63
N ASP A 138 -4.28 8.98 -7.90
CA ASP A 138 -5.24 10.01 -8.32
C ASP A 138 -5.41 11.08 -7.23
N ILE A 139 -5.48 10.71 -5.94
CA ILE A 139 -5.54 11.65 -4.82
C ILE A 139 -4.28 12.52 -4.78
N VAL A 140 -3.09 11.94 -4.90
CA VAL A 140 -1.82 12.70 -4.96
C VAL A 140 -1.83 13.67 -6.13
N LYS A 141 -2.25 13.22 -7.32
CA LYS A 141 -2.33 14.07 -8.51
C LYS A 141 -3.36 15.20 -8.35
N LEU A 142 -4.53 14.91 -7.81
CA LEU A 142 -5.58 15.90 -7.58
C LEU A 142 -5.19 16.95 -6.54
N SER A 143 -4.36 16.59 -5.56
CA SER A 143 -3.87 17.52 -4.55
C SER A 143 -2.76 18.45 -5.07
N GLY A 144 -2.11 18.08 -6.18
CA GLY A 144 -0.92 18.75 -6.69
C GLY A 144 0.35 18.42 -5.91
N ALA A 145 0.29 17.50 -4.95
CA ALA A 145 1.44 17.08 -4.15
C ALA A 145 2.49 16.35 -5.01
N GLU A 146 3.75 16.41 -4.57
CA GLU A 146 4.84 15.63 -5.15
C GLU A 146 4.79 14.18 -4.68
N LEU A 147 4.80 13.22 -5.60
CA LEU A 147 4.96 11.80 -5.27
C LEU A 147 6.45 11.48 -5.10
N VAL A 148 6.87 11.14 -3.87
CA VAL A 148 8.24 10.72 -3.58
C VAL A 148 8.48 9.27 -3.97
N GLY A 149 7.52 8.39 -3.67
CA GLY A 149 7.62 6.97 -3.97
C GLY A 149 6.40 6.18 -3.54
N ILE A 150 6.42 4.91 -3.90
CA ILE A 150 5.38 3.94 -3.55
C ILE A 150 6.07 2.72 -2.92
N GLY A 151 5.80 2.48 -1.64
CA GLY A 151 6.24 1.31 -0.91
C GLY A 151 5.08 0.32 -0.73
N CYS A 152 5.27 -0.93 -1.13
CA CYS A 152 4.32 -1.98 -0.87
C CYS A 152 5.00 -3.14 -0.13
N ALA A 153 4.36 -3.69 0.91
CA ALA A 153 4.93 -4.83 1.58
C ALA A 153 4.91 -6.07 0.68
N ILE A 154 3.75 -6.45 0.17
CA ILE A 154 3.57 -7.67 -0.63
C ILE A 154 2.91 -7.35 -1.96
N GLU A 155 3.58 -7.66 -3.05
CA GLU A 155 3.05 -7.57 -4.40
C GLU A 155 2.66 -8.95 -4.91
N LYS A 156 1.46 -9.07 -5.48
CA LYS A 156 1.02 -10.25 -6.23
C LYS A 156 1.47 -10.10 -7.68
N GLY A 157 2.72 -10.49 -7.98
CA GLY A 157 3.33 -10.36 -9.30
C GLY A 157 2.50 -10.99 -10.41
N PHE A 158 1.84 -12.13 -10.12
CA PHE A 158 0.94 -12.81 -11.06
C PHE A 158 -0.33 -12.00 -11.42
N GLN A 159 -0.60 -10.87 -10.78
CA GLN A 159 -1.71 -9.96 -11.14
C GLN A 159 -1.25 -8.72 -11.92
N HIS A 160 0.05 -8.55 -12.09
CA HIS A 160 0.68 -7.52 -12.93
C HIS A 160 0.34 -6.05 -12.60
N GLY A 161 -0.22 -5.77 -11.42
CA GLY A 161 -0.49 -4.37 -11.02
C GLY A 161 0.78 -3.57 -10.84
N GLY A 162 1.78 -4.15 -10.20
CA GLY A 162 3.08 -3.51 -10.00
C GLY A 162 3.88 -3.32 -11.28
N ASP A 163 3.84 -4.32 -12.18
CA ASP A 163 4.50 -4.23 -13.48
C ASP A 163 3.97 -3.04 -14.28
N LYS A 164 2.64 -2.88 -14.36
CA LYS A 164 1.99 -1.74 -15.04
C LYS A 164 2.38 -0.39 -14.44
N LEU A 165 2.50 -0.30 -13.12
CA LEU A 165 2.90 0.93 -12.44
C LEU A 165 4.37 1.29 -12.76
N ARG A 166 5.27 0.31 -12.75
CA ARG A 166 6.68 0.52 -13.14
C ARG A 166 6.83 0.89 -14.61
N GLU A 167 6.09 0.24 -15.50
CA GLU A 167 6.04 0.59 -16.94
C GLU A 167 5.52 2.00 -17.17
N ALA A 168 4.60 2.48 -16.34
CA ALA A 168 4.11 3.86 -16.36
C ALA A 168 5.09 4.88 -15.73
N GLY A 169 6.26 4.42 -15.26
CA GLY A 169 7.32 5.27 -14.71
C GLY A 169 7.16 5.63 -13.23
N TYR A 170 6.24 5.00 -12.50
CA TYR A 170 6.10 5.24 -11.07
C TYR A 170 7.25 4.62 -10.26
N PRO A 171 7.81 5.33 -9.25
CA PRO A 171 8.88 4.84 -8.37
C PRO A 171 8.31 3.84 -7.34
N LEU A 172 7.97 2.63 -7.79
CA LEU A 172 7.38 1.56 -6.98
C LEU A 172 8.46 0.57 -6.53
N HIS A 173 8.49 0.33 -5.22
CA HIS A 173 9.27 -0.74 -4.59
C HIS A 173 8.37 -1.62 -3.72
N SER A 174 8.43 -2.93 -3.97
CA SER A 174 7.72 -3.95 -3.20
C SER A 174 8.73 -4.78 -2.41
N LEU A 175 8.51 -4.97 -1.10
CA LEU A 175 9.48 -5.72 -0.25
C LEU A 175 9.50 -7.21 -0.56
N ALA A 176 8.36 -7.77 -1.00
CA ALA A 176 8.28 -9.13 -1.55
C ALA A 176 7.34 -9.13 -2.76
N ILE A 177 7.76 -9.76 -3.86
CA ILE A 177 6.94 -9.95 -5.06
C ILE A 177 6.70 -11.45 -5.20
N ILE A 178 5.43 -11.87 -5.15
CA ILE A 178 5.02 -13.26 -5.28
C ILE A 178 4.58 -13.49 -6.73
N ASP A 179 5.37 -14.22 -7.49
CA ASP A 179 5.04 -14.56 -8.89
C ASP A 179 4.13 -15.79 -8.99
N GLN A 180 4.15 -16.67 -7.97
CA GLN A 180 3.28 -17.84 -7.93
C GLN A 180 2.92 -18.19 -6.49
N ALA A 181 1.66 -18.57 -6.28
CA ALA A 181 1.16 -19.05 -5.00
C ALA A 181 0.14 -20.17 -5.26
N ASP A 182 0.52 -21.41 -5.00
CA ASP A 182 -0.28 -22.61 -5.23
C ASP A 182 0.02 -23.70 -4.20
N GLU A 183 -0.42 -24.94 -4.46
CA GLU A 183 -0.18 -26.10 -3.60
C GLU A 183 1.30 -26.44 -3.35
N ASN A 184 2.19 -25.97 -4.22
CA ASN A 184 3.65 -26.13 -4.07
C ASN A 184 4.28 -25.00 -3.23
N GLY A 185 3.49 -24.01 -2.80
CA GLY A 185 3.91 -22.89 -1.96
C GLY A 185 4.08 -21.58 -2.71
N PHE A 186 5.01 -20.74 -2.25
CA PHE A 186 5.27 -19.41 -2.77
C PHE A 186 6.55 -19.36 -3.60
N VAL A 187 6.45 -18.78 -4.80
CA VAL A 187 7.61 -18.44 -5.64
C VAL A 187 7.75 -16.91 -5.64
N PHE A 188 8.90 -16.43 -5.18
CA PHE A 188 9.20 -15.01 -5.13
C PHE A 188 10.07 -14.58 -6.29
N ARG A 189 9.79 -13.38 -6.81
CA ARG A 189 10.62 -12.70 -7.81
C ARG A 189 11.93 -12.26 -7.18
N LYS A 190 13.05 -12.55 -7.82
CA LYS A 190 14.35 -11.97 -7.45
C LYS A 190 14.35 -10.48 -7.80
N GLN A 191 14.76 -9.65 -6.87
CA GLN A 191 14.89 -8.19 -7.00
C GLN A 191 16.35 -7.79 -6.90
#